data_56a3bd0268d0c31f2b506db3ab8ed1c4
#
_entry.id   56a3bd0268d0c31f2b506db3ab8ed1c4
#
_cell.length_a   1.000
_cell.length_b   1.000
_cell.length_c   1.000
_cell.angle_alpha   90.00
_cell.angle_beta   90.00
_cell.angle_gamma   90.00
#
_symmetry.space_group_name_H-M   'P 1'
#
loop_
_entity.id
_entity.type
_entity.pdbx_description
1 polymer ?
#
loop_
_entity_poly.entity_id
_entity_poly.type
_entity_poly.pdbx_seq_one_letter_code
_entity_poly.pdbx_strand_id
1 'polypeptide(L)'
;EILIGLVGSEMCIRDRLGAKRVVSARELSLYELKQIRAHIPDDLEIETFVHGAMCISYSGRCLLSNYMVGRDANQGACTHPCRWKYSIVEETRPGEYYPVYENERGTYIFNSKDLCMIEHIPDLAESGIDSLKVEGRMKTALYVATVARTYRKALDDYFEDPKKYEANMEWYKEEIGKCTYREFTTGFFYGKPSSDAQIYNSNTYVKNYTYLGTVESIDENGRSVFEQKNKFTVGETIERMKPDGTNVSLKVIGIFDEDGNAQESAPHPKQMLHVVFDGETEPQDILRRQEPDEKQ
;
A
#
# COMPACT_ATOMS: atom_id res chain seq x y z
N GLU A 1 25.81 -5.22 17.16
CA GLU A 1 26.29 -4.16 18.10
C GLU A 1 26.65 -2.85 17.38
N ILE A 2 27.41 -2.89 16.28
CA ILE A 2 27.83 -1.66 15.56
C ILE A 2 26.68 -0.92 14.92
N LEU A 3 25.68 -1.63 14.38
CA LEU A 3 24.52 -1.03 13.71
C LEU A 3 23.57 -0.32 14.69
N ILE A 4 23.33 -0.90 15.86
CA ILE A 4 22.46 -0.31 16.89
C ILE A 4 23.08 0.97 17.45
N GLY A 5 24.40 0.97 17.69
CA GLY A 5 25.12 2.14 18.17
C GLY A 5 25.13 3.30 17.16
N LEU A 6 25.25 3.01 15.87
CA LEU A 6 25.21 4.02 14.81
C LEU A 6 23.81 4.61 14.63
N VAL A 7 22.78 3.77 14.61
CA VAL A 7 21.39 4.24 14.46
C VAL A 7 20.95 5.07 15.65
N GLY A 8 21.26 4.66 16.88
CA GLY A 8 21.01 5.45 18.07
C GLY A 8 21.75 6.79 18.06
N SER A 9 23.02 6.81 17.64
CA SER A 9 23.81 8.03 17.52
C SER A 9 23.25 8.98 16.47
N GLU A 10 22.82 8.50 15.32
CA GLU A 10 22.19 9.33 14.28
C GLU A 10 20.87 9.94 14.76
N MET A 11 20.03 9.21 15.50
CA MET A 11 18.81 9.75 16.07
C MET A 11 19.09 10.84 17.10
N CYS A 12 20.05 10.64 18.01
CA CYS A 12 20.49 11.67 18.94
C CYS A 12 21.09 12.92 18.26
N ILE A 13 21.80 12.76 17.14
CA ILE A 13 22.30 13.91 16.36
C ILE A 13 21.13 14.68 15.76
N ARG A 14 20.13 14.01 15.22
CA ARG A 14 18.93 14.63 14.64
C ARG A 14 18.10 15.36 15.67
N ASP A 15 17.96 14.83 16.88
CA ASP A 15 17.33 15.52 18.01
C ASP A 15 18.04 16.84 18.34
N ARG A 16 19.37 16.83 18.45
CA ARG A 16 20.19 18.05 18.67
C ARG A 16 20.03 19.08 17.54
N LEU A 17 19.63 18.64 16.33
CA LEU A 17 19.30 19.50 15.20
C LEU A 17 17.83 19.94 15.21
N GLY A 18 17.06 19.61 16.26
CA GLY A 18 15.66 20.02 16.43
C GLY A 18 14.64 19.09 15.76
N ALA A 19 15.00 17.89 15.36
CA ALA A 19 14.04 16.91 14.87
C ALA A 19 13.11 16.49 16.02
N LYS A 20 11.80 16.44 15.75
CA LYS A 20 10.77 15.96 16.70
C LYS A 20 10.34 14.53 16.40
N ARG A 21 10.54 14.06 15.19
CA ARG A 21 10.24 12.70 14.77
C ARG A 21 11.31 12.19 13.80
N VAL A 22 11.72 10.95 13.97
CA VAL A 22 12.66 10.27 13.07
C VAL A 22 12.01 9.02 12.49
N VAL A 23 12.26 8.79 11.20
CA VAL A 23 11.78 7.59 10.50
C VAL A 23 12.86 6.51 10.59
N SER A 24 12.52 5.37 11.16
CA SER A 24 13.43 4.23 11.26
C SER A 24 13.68 3.59 9.88
N ALA A 25 14.84 2.96 9.73
CA ALA A 25 15.11 2.10 8.58
C ALA A 25 14.19 0.86 8.64
N ARG A 26 13.82 0.32 7.47
CA ARG A 26 12.94 -0.86 7.36
C ARG A 26 13.62 -2.16 7.79
N GLU A 27 14.93 -2.14 7.90
CA GLU A 27 15.77 -3.29 8.25
C GLU A 27 15.88 -3.54 9.75
N LEU A 28 15.24 -2.69 10.57
CA LEU A 28 15.24 -2.84 12.03
C LEU A 28 14.15 -3.83 12.49
N SER A 29 14.54 -4.69 13.42
CA SER A 29 13.62 -5.58 14.13
C SER A 29 12.88 -4.86 15.27
N LEU A 30 11.77 -5.43 15.76
CA LEU A 30 11.06 -4.93 16.95
C LEU A 30 11.98 -4.83 18.15
N TYR A 31 12.88 -5.80 18.32
CA TYR A 31 13.87 -5.76 19.40
C TYR A 31 14.79 -4.53 19.30
N GLU A 32 15.32 -4.26 18.11
CA GLU A 32 16.18 -3.10 17.88
C GLU A 32 15.43 -1.78 18.06
N LEU A 33 14.18 -1.70 17.60
CA LEU A 33 13.31 -0.52 17.82
C LEU A 33 13.07 -0.26 19.31
N LYS A 34 12.78 -1.31 20.11
CA LYS A 34 12.66 -1.21 21.57
C LYS A 34 13.98 -0.74 22.22
N GLN A 35 15.13 -1.23 21.74
CA GLN A 35 16.43 -0.77 22.23
C GLN A 35 16.69 0.70 21.89
N ILE A 36 16.34 1.14 20.68
CA ILE A 36 16.46 2.55 20.28
C ILE A 36 15.57 3.42 21.18
N ARG A 37 14.29 3.05 21.37
CA ARG A 37 13.37 3.79 22.24
C ARG A 37 13.92 3.98 23.65
N ALA A 38 14.55 2.95 24.22
CA ALA A 38 15.12 3.00 25.56
C ALA A 38 16.34 3.91 25.70
N HIS A 39 16.94 4.37 24.60
CA HIS A 39 18.19 5.15 24.62
C HIS A 39 18.07 6.54 23.98
N ILE A 40 16.88 6.96 23.56
CA ILE A 40 16.62 8.29 23.02
C ILE A 40 15.69 9.08 23.96
N PRO A 41 15.66 10.43 23.87
CA PRO A 41 14.75 11.26 24.66
C PRO A 41 13.28 10.88 24.46
N ASP A 42 12.46 11.03 25.50
CA ASP A 42 11.04 10.69 25.44
C ASP A 42 10.24 11.58 24.50
N ASP A 43 10.70 12.80 24.23
CA ASP A 43 10.08 13.76 23.33
C ASP A 43 10.51 13.61 21.86
N LEU A 44 11.41 12.66 21.55
CA LEU A 44 11.77 12.30 20.20
C LEU A 44 10.94 11.11 19.72
N GLU A 45 10.01 11.35 18.80
CA GLU A 45 9.12 10.32 18.26
C GLU A 45 9.82 9.40 17.24
N ILE A 46 9.42 8.14 17.25
CA ILE A 46 9.85 7.12 16.26
C ILE A 46 8.68 6.83 15.32
N GLU A 47 8.92 7.03 14.01
CA GLU A 47 8.03 6.59 12.96
C GLU A 47 8.61 5.37 12.24
N THR A 48 7.83 4.32 12.01
CA THR A 48 8.29 3.14 11.29
C THR A 48 7.32 2.71 10.20
N PHE A 49 7.87 2.13 9.12
CA PHE A 49 7.04 1.57 8.05
C PHE A 49 6.38 0.28 8.54
N VAL A 50 5.06 0.18 8.37
CA VAL A 50 4.26 -0.98 8.77
C VAL A 50 3.53 -1.63 7.59
N HIS A 51 3.44 -0.92 6.45
CA HIS A 51 2.75 -1.43 5.28
C HIS A 51 3.33 -0.87 3.98
N GLY A 52 3.33 -1.70 2.94
CA GLY A 52 3.66 -1.32 1.57
C GLY A 52 4.92 -1.97 1.03
N ALA A 53 5.41 -1.43 -0.06
CA ALA A 53 6.49 -2.02 -0.83
C ALA A 53 7.80 -2.12 -0.05
N MET A 54 8.36 -3.34 0.06
CA MET A 54 9.72 -3.55 0.54
C MET A 54 10.74 -3.19 -0.55
N CYS A 55 11.88 -2.63 -0.15
CA CYS A 55 12.98 -2.33 -1.04
C CYS A 55 13.92 -3.54 -1.16
N ILE A 56 14.52 -3.71 -2.35
CA ILE A 56 15.54 -4.71 -2.57
C ILE A 56 16.88 -4.37 -1.90
N SER A 57 17.16 -3.09 -1.75
CA SER A 57 18.41 -2.59 -1.17
C SER A 57 18.17 -2.05 0.22
N TYR A 58 19.26 -1.93 0.99
CA TYR A 58 19.21 -1.17 2.24
C TYR A 58 18.64 0.23 2.03
N SER A 59 17.90 0.71 3.01
CA SER A 59 17.29 2.03 3.02
C SER A 59 18.31 3.12 2.71
N GLY A 60 18.01 3.99 1.75
CA GLY A 60 18.87 5.07 1.31
C GLY A 60 20.08 4.66 0.45
N ARG A 61 20.20 3.41 0.00
CA ARG A 61 21.36 2.91 -0.78
C ARG A 61 21.05 2.56 -2.23
N CYS A 62 19.78 2.49 -2.63
CA CYS A 62 19.40 2.11 -3.99
C CYS A 62 19.55 3.25 -4.99
N LEU A 63 20.34 3.02 -6.04
CA LEU A 63 20.49 3.94 -7.16
C LEU A 63 19.79 3.47 -8.45
N LEU A 64 19.15 2.30 -8.42
CA LEU A 64 18.64 1.66 -9.64
C LEU A 64 17.60 2.53 -10.37
N SER A 65 16.67 3.14 -9.65
CA SER A 65 15.64 4.02 -10.24
C SER A 65 16.25 5.30 -10.83
N ASN A 66 17.27 5.87 -10.18
CA ASN A 66 17.98 7.03 -10.70
C ASN A 66 18.73 6.65 -11.98
N TYR A 67 19.47 5.54 -11.95
CA TYR A 67 20.26 5.07 -13.10
C TYR A 67 19.38 4.77 -14.33
N MET A 68 18.26 4.09 -14.15
CA MET A 68 17.43 3.63 -15.28
C MET A 68 16.47 4.68 -15.84
N VAL A 69 15.96 5.57 -14.99
CA VAL A 69 14.88 6.51 -15.38
C VAL A 69 15.06 7.93 -14.85
N GLY A 70 16.24 8.26 -14.28
CA GLY A 70 16.54 9.59 -13.76
C GLY A 70 15.74 10.00 -12.52
N ARG A 71 15.08 9.05 -11.82
CA ARG A 71 14.25 9.34 -10.64
C ARG A 71 14.87 8.76 -9.38
N ASP A 72 15.25 9.63 -8.45
CA ASP A 72 15.97 9.24 -7.25
C ASP A 72 15.04 8.59 -6.21
N ALA A 73 15.33 7.33 -5.90
CA ALA A 73 14.63 6.56 -4.88
C ALA A 73 14.79 7.17 -3.47
N ASN A 74 15.95 7.76 -3.17
CA ASN A 74 16.25 8.35 -1.87
C ASN A 74 15.49 9.68 -1.64
N GLN A 75 15.01 10.30 -2.72
CA GLN A 75 14.11 11.46 -2.67
C GLN A 75 12.63 11.07 -2.78
N GLY A 76 12.32 9.80 -2.58
CA GLY A 76 10.98 9.25 -2.65
C GLY A 76 10.41 9.17 -4.07
N ALA A 77 11.23 9.25 -5.13
CA ALA A 77 10.78 9.22 -6.53
C ALA A 77 10.98 7.86 -7.22
N CYS A 78 11.13 6.77 -6.43
CA CYS A 78 11.37 5.42 -6.95
C CYS A 78 10.23 4.94 -7.86
N THR A 79 10.58 4.46 -9.05
CA THR A 79 9.67 3.82 -10.01
C THR A 79 9.64 2.31 -9.92
N HIS A 80 10.31 1.74 -8.92
CA HIS A 80 10.40 0.31 -8.66
C HIS A 80 10.98 -0.52 -9.84
N PRO A 81 12.06 -0.10 -10.50
CA PRO A 81 12.60 -0.86 -11.62
C PRO A 81 13.07 -2.25 -11.22
N CYS A 82 13.49 -2.46 -9.96
CA CYS A 82 13.82 -3.79 -9.43
C CYS A 82 12.67 -4.82 -9.54
N ARG A 83 11.48 -4.38 -9.92
CA ARG A 83 10.27 -5.22 -10.03
C ARG A 83 9.80 -5.40 -11.48
N TRP A 84 10.55 -4.86 -12.44
CA TRP A 84 10.28 -5.09 -13.84
C TRP A 84 10.77 -6.48 -14.25
N LYS A 85 10.24 -7.01 -15.34
CA LYS A 85 10.73 -8.24 -15.93
C LYS A 85 11.99 -7.92 -16.71
N TYR A 86 13.04 -8.67 -16.45
CA TYR A 86 14.32 -8.53 -17.16
C TYR A 86 14.73 -9.85 -17.81
N SER A 87 15.51 -9.71 -18.87
CA SER A 87 16.29 -10.79 -19.44
C SER A 87 17.71 -10.30 -19.66
N ILE A 88 18.68 -11.14 -19.46
CA ILE A 88 20.06 -10.86 -19.84
C ILE A 88 20.22 -11.18 -21.31
N VAL A 89 20.86 -10.28 -22.05
CA VAL A 89 21.26 -10.47 -23.45
C VAL A 89 22.77 -10.41 -23.49
N GLU A 90 23.40 -11.41 -24.09
CA GLU A 90 24.82 -11.40 -24.33
C GLU A 90 25.09 -10.59 -25.60
N GLU A 91 26.06 -9.66 -25.56
CA GLU A 91 26.27 -8.64 -26.59
C GLU A 91 26.55 -9.23 -27.99
N THR A 92 27.24 -10.39 -28.05
CA THR A 92 27.57 -11.06 -29.29
C THR A 92 26.46 -11.98 -29.83
N ARG A 93 25.34 -12.14 -29.06
CA ARG A 93 24.18 -12.97 -29.39
C ARG A 93 22.89 -12.18 -29.31
N PRO A 94 22.70 -11.15 -30.11
CA PRO A 94 21.51 -10.34 -30.10
C PRO A 94 20.29 -11.19 -30.50
N GLY A 95 19.21 -11.09 -29.70
CA GLY A 95 17.98 -11.85 -29.90
C GLY A 95 17.84 -13.12 -29.06
N GLU A 96 18.90 -13.54 -28.37
CA GLU A 96 18.81 -14.59 -27.34
C GLU A 96 18.59 -13.95 -25.97
N TYR A 97 17.44 -14.27 -25.34
CA TYR A 97 17.06 -13.72 -24.05
C TYR A 97 17.20 -14.78 -22.97
N TYR A 98 18.03 -14.51 -21.99
CA TYR A 98 18.23 -15.37 -20.84
C TYR A 98 17.39 -14.82 -19.67
N PRO A 99 16.29 -15.49 -19.30
CA PRO A 99 15.49 -15.05 -18.17
C PRO A 99 16.29 -15.11 -16.89
N VAL A 100 15.99 -14.19 -15.99
CA VAL A 100 16.73 -14.03 -14.74
C VAL A 100 15.91 -14.65 -13.62
N TYR A 101 16.50 -15.60 -12.89
CA TYR A 101 15.89 -16.35 -11.79
C TYR A 101 16.76 -16.28 -10.54
N GLU A 102 16.17 -16.62 -9.39
CA GLU A 102 16.91 -16.86 -8.16
C GLU A 102 16.93 -18.36 -7.87
N ASN A 103 18.06 -18.83 -7.35
CA ASN A 103 18.22 -20.17 -6.80
C ASN A 103 19.17 -20.15 -5.60
N GLU A 104 19.42 -21.30 -5.00
CA GLU A 104 20.28 -21.45 -3.82
C GLU A 104 21.72 -20.90 -3.97
N ARG A 105 22.13 -20.53 -5.16
CA ARG A 105 23.49 -20.07 -5.50
C ARG A 105 23.59 -18.55 -5.75
N GLY A 106 22.47 -17.86 -5.88
CA GLY A 106 22.46 -16.40 -6.10
C GLY A 106 21.16 -15.81 -6.57
N THR A 107 21.03 -14.52 -6.41
CA THR A 107 19.83 -13.74 -6.70
C THR A 107 19.96 -13.04 -8.03
N TYR A 108 18.95 -13.15 -8.83
CA TYR A 108 19.00 -12.69 -10.20
C TYR A 108 18.14 -11.50 -10.53
N ILE A 109 17.04 -11.25 -9.92
CA ILE A 109 16.30 -10.00 -9.80
C ILE A 109 14.99 -10.26 -9.03
N PHE A 110 14.54 -9.37 -8.28
CA PHE A 110 14.00 -9.45 -6.97
C PHE A 110 12.55 -8.99 -6.94
N ASN A 111 11.68 -9.84 -6.48
CA ASN A 111 10.28 -9.54 -6.31
C ASN A 111 9.88 -9.74 -4.85
N SER A 112 10.25 -8.79 -4.01
CA SER A 112 9.90 -8.84 -2.60
C SER A 112 8.39 -8.79 -2.40
N LYS A 113 7.89 -9.56 -1.44
CA LYS A 113 6.55 -9.41 -0.88
C LYS A 113 6.38 -8.02 -0.29
N ASP A 114 5.16 -7.53 -0.20
CA ASP A 114 4.87 -6.25 0.43
C ASP A 114 4.84 -6.42 1.97
N LEU A 115 5.34 -5.42 2.69
CA LEU A 115 5.24 -5.38 4.16
C LEU A 115 3.78 -5.26 4.58
N CYS A 116 3.36 -6.04 5.57
CA CYS A 116 2.06 -5.91 6.22
C CYS A 116 2.14 -6.35 7.68
N MET A 117 1.88 -5.44 8.59
CA MET A 117 1.91 -5.67 10.04
C MET A 117 0.51 -5.62 10.66
N ILE A 118 -0.55 -5.77 9.88
CA ILE A 118 -1.94 -5.65 10.37
C ILE A 118 -2.29 -6.69 11.43
N GLU A 119 -1.69 -7.88 11.35
CA GLU A 119 -1.87 -8.96 12.32
C GLU A 119 -1.01 -8.80 13.59
N HIS A 120 -0.20 -7.74 13.65
CA HIS A 120 0.82 -7.52 14.68
C HIS A 120 0.70 -6.14 15.35
N ILE A 121 -0.52 -5.60 15.41
CA ILE A 121 -0.79 -4.31 16.07
C ILE A 121 -0.36 -4.31 17.55
N PRO A 122 -0.59 -5.39 18.34
CA PRO A 122 -0.09 -5.46 19.72
C PRO A 122 1.42 -5.26 19.82
N ASP A 123 2.20 -5.96 19.02
CA ASP A 123 3.66 -5.87 19.03
C ASP A 123 4.15 -4.45 18.67
N LEU A 124 3.48 -3.79 17.70
CA LEU A 124 3.77 -2.41 17.34
C LEU A 124 3.45 -1.45 18.47
N ALA A 125 2.28 -1.59 19.11
CA ALA A 125 1.86 -0.75 20.24
C ALA A 125 2.82 -0.86 21.43
N GLU A 126 3.35 -2.05 21.69
CA GLU A 126 4.27 -2.32 22.79
C GLU A 126 5.74 -1.99 22.46
N SER A 127 6.05 -1.65 21.23
CA SER A 127 7.45 -1.43 20.79
C SER A 127 7.99 -0.04 21.12
N GLY A 128 7.12 0.90 21.54
CA GLY A 128 7.49 2.30 21.76
C GLY A 128 7.59 3.11 20.46
N ILE A 129 6.94 2.65 19.40
CA ILE A 129 6.76 3.38 18.15
C ILE A 129 5.61 4.37 18.30
N ASP A 130 5.79 5.62 17.90
CA ASP A 130 4.80 6.69 18.04
C ASP A 130 3.97 6.86 16.76
N SER A 131 4.50 6.47 15.59
CA SER A 131 3.86 6.70 14.29
C SER A 131 4.03 5.52 13.35
N LEU A 132 2.93 5.08 12.76
CA LEU A 132 2.89 4.01 11.76
C LEU A 132 2.88 4.61 10.35
N LYS A 133 3.88 4.24 9.55
CA LYS A 133 4.04 4.75 8.19
C LYS A 133 3.58 3.75 7.14
N VAL A 134 2.68 4.20 6.26
CA VAL A 134 2.23 3.44 5.09
C VAL A 134 2.95 3.95 3.85
N GLU A 135 3.60 3.04 3.10
CA GLU A 135 4.18 3.35 1.79
C GLU A 135 3.13 3.16 0.71
N GLY A 136 2.78 4.24 0.04
CA GLY A 136 1.76 4.22 -1.01
C GLY A 136 1.93 5.30 -2.08
N ARG A 137 3.11 5.93 -2.19
CA ARG A 137 3.34 7.06 -3.09
C ARG A 137 3.01 6.76 -4.56
N MET A 138 3.33 5.54 -5.02
CA MET A 138 3.06 5.10 -6.40
C MET A 138 1.75 4.31 -6.52
N LYS A 139 0.93 4.32 -5.49
CA LYS A 139 -0.34 3.60 -5.43
C LYS A 139 -1.52 4.53 -5.69
N THR A 140 -2.69 3.95 -5.91
CA THR A 140 -3.95 4.69 -6.13
C THR A 140 -4.51 5.26 -4.82
N ALA A 141 -5.43 6.22 -4.92
CA ALA A 141 -6.19 6.70 -3.75
C ALA A 141 -6.93 5.57 -3.04
N LEU A 142 -7.50 4.61 -3.80
CA LEU A 142 -8.11 3.41 -3.22
C LEU A 142 -7.15 2.65 -2.31
N TYR A 143 -5.91 2.43 -2.74
CA TYR A 143 -4.91 1.72 -1.93
C TYR A 143 -4.63 2.46 -0.62
N VAL A 144 -4.33 3.76 -0.71
CA VAL A 144 -3.98 4.56 0.47
C VAL A 144 -5.14 4.60 1.47
N ALA A 145 -6.34 4.84 0.97
CA ALA A 145 -7.53 4.91 1.81
C ALA A 145 -7.87 3.55 2.44
N THR A 146 -7.83 2.46 1.66
CA THR A 146 -8.09 1.10 2.18
C THR A 146 -7.11 0.75 3.29
N VAL A 147 -5.81 0.92 3.06
CA VAL A 147 -4.77 0.60 4.04
C VAL A 147 -4.89 1.48 5.28
N ALA A 148 -4.95 2.81 5.11
CA ALA A 148 -5.01 3.75 6.23
C ALA A 148 -6.26 3.51 7.10
N ARG A 149 -7.43 3.31 6.48
CA ARG A 149 -8.68 3.00 7.17
C ARG A 149 -8.58 1.72 7.98
N THR A 150 -8.02 0.67 7.38
CA THR A 150 -7.91 -0.64 8.03
C THR A 150 -6.98 -0.59 9.23
N TYR A 151 -5.80 0.03 9.09
CA TYR A 151 -4.89 0.22 10.23
C TYR A 151 -5.48 1.10 11.31
N ARG A 152 -6.20 2.19 10.95
CA ARG A 152 -6.86 3.05 11.92
C ARG A 152 -7.89 2.27 12.73
N LYS A 153 -8.75 1.51 12.04
CA LYS A 153 -9.75 0.67 12.72
C LYS A 153 -9.10 -0.40 13.60
N ALA A 154 -8.04 -1.06 13.13
CA ALA A 154 -7.34 -2.08 13.91
C ALA A 154 -6.72 -1.50 15.18
N LEU A 155 -6.13 -0.29 15.11
CA LEU A 155 -5.61 0.43 16.26
C LEU A 155 -6.73 0.82 17.24
N ASP A 156 -7.81 1.40 16.73
CA ASP A 156 -8.94 1.81 17.56
C ASP A 156 -9.56 0.62 18.29
N ASP A 157 -9.80 -0.48 17.57
CA ASP A 157 -10.34 -1.71 18.17
C ASP A 157 -9.38 -2.31 19.22
N TYR A 158 -8.06 -2.30 18.96
CA TYR A 158 -7.06 -2.81 19.91
C TYR A 158 -6.99 -1.97 21.19
N PHE A 159 -6.99 -0.64 21.07
CA PHE A 159 -6.93 0.26 22.24
C PHE A 159 -8.25 0.34 23.00
N GLU A 160 -9.38 0.05 22.34
CA GLU A 160 -10.67 -0.09 23.02
C GLU A 160 -10.75 -1.41 23.81
N ASP A 161 -10.50 -2.54 23.14
CA ASP A 161 -10.44 -3.88 23.72
C ASP A 161 -9.60 -4.81 22.81
N PRO A 162 -8.47 -5.34 23.29
CA PRO A 162 -7.67 -6.31 22.51
C PRO A 162 -8.47 -7.48 21.93
N LYS A 163 -9.52 -7.94 22.63
CA LYS A 163 -10.40 -9.02 22.12
C LYS A 163 -11.23 -8.57 20.91
N LYS A 164 -11.58 -7.30 20.83
CA LYS A 164 -12.30 -6.74 19.67
C LYS A 164 -11.40 -6.73 18.44
N TYR A 165 -10.12 -6.38 18.61
CA TYR A 165 -9.13 -6.50 17.55
C TYR A 165 -8.98 -7.96 17.08
N GLU A 166 -8.84 -8.91 18.00
CA GLU A 166 -8.75 -10.35 17.66
C GLU A 166 -10.01 -10.83 16.91
N ALA A 167 -11.20 -10.46 17.38
CA ALA A 167 -12.47 -10.84 16.78
C ALA A 167 -12.65 -10.29 15.35
N ASN A 168 -12.06 -9.13 15.04
CA ASN A 168 -12.16 -8.47 13.76
C ASN A 168 -11.01 -8.83 12.79
N MET A 169 -10.11 -9.74 13.15
CA MET A 169 -8.90 -10.06 12.36
C MET A 169 -9.20 -10.46 10.91
N GLU A 170 -10.21 -11.30 10.70
CA GLU A 170 -10.57 -11.73 9.34
C GLU A 170 -11.05 -10.54 8.49
N TRP A 171 -11.80 -9.60 9.08
CA TRP A 171 -12.21 -8.39 8.40
C TRP A 171 -11.01 -7.52 7.98
N TYR A 172 -9.99 -7.35 8.86
CA TYR A 172 -8.80 -6.58 8.49
C TYR A 172 -8.04 -7.21 7.32
N LYS A 173 -7.88 -8.53 7.34
CA LYS A 173 -7.18 -9.30 6.29
C LYS A 173 -7.92 -9.20 4.96
N GLU A 174 -9.24 -9.39 4.99
CA GLU A 174 -10.08 -9.25 3.82
C GLU A 174 -10.02 -7.82 3.25
N GLU A 175 -10.17 -6.82 4.12
CA GLU A 175 -10.21 -5.43 3.69
C GLU A 175 -8.87 -4.96 3.09
N ILE A 176 -7.74 -5.32 3.69
CA ILE A 176 -6.40 -5.05 3.14
C ILE A 176 -6.25 -5.65 1.72
N GLY A 177 -6.88 -6.79 1.45
CA GLY A 177 -6.88 -7.44 0.15
C GLY A 177 -7.74 -6.74 -0.93
N LYS A 178 -8.55 -5.75 -0.57
CA LYS A 178 -9.45 -5.02 -1.50
C LYS A 178 -8.76 -3.87 -2.25
N CYS A 179 -7.46 -3.91 -2.38
CA CYS A 179 -6.66 -3.02 -3.22
C CYS A 179 -5.57 -3.81 -3.94
N THR A 180 -4.81 -3.18 -4.82
CA THR A 180 -3.73 -3.86 -5.53
C THR A 180 -2.51 -4.04 -4.63
N TYR A 181 -2.17 -5.27 -4.30
CA TYR A 181 -1.07 -5.63 -3.41
C TYR A 181 -0.24 -6.80 -3.96
N ARG A 182 0.86 -7.11 -3.29
CA ARG A 182 1.63 -8.36 -3.44
C ARG A 182 1.41 -9.21 -2.21
N GLU A 183 1.72 -10.50 -2.30
CA GLU A 183 1.79 -11.34 -1.11
C GLU A 183 2.52 -10.62 0.02
N PHE A 184 2.10 -10.87 1.26
CA PHE A 184 2.56 -10.12 2.43
C PHE A 184 3.69 -10.82 3.17
N THR A 185 4.51 -10.01 3.84
CA THR A 185 5.58 -10.41 4.75
C THR A 185 5.64 -9.44 5.93
N THR A 186 6.16 -9.89 7.04
CA THR A 186 6.48 -9.03 8.20
C THR A 186 7.84 -8.31 8.05
N GLY A 187 8.50 -8.47 6.90
CA GLY A 187 9.80 -7.85 6.65
C GLY A 187 10.86 -8.28 7.67
N PHE A 188 11.52 -7.29 8.27
CA PHE A 188 12.59 -7.50 9.25
C PHE A 188 12.10 -7.49 10.71
N PHE A 189 10.83 -7.26 10.98
CA PHE A 189 10.34 -7.07 12.34
C PHE A 189 10.65 -8.23 13.30
N TYR A 190 10.63 -9.47 12.80
CA TYR A 190 10.95 -10.67 13.58
C TYR A 190 12.30 -11.29 13.25
N GLY A 191 13.15 -10.55 12.54
CA GLY A 191 14.49 -10.97 12.16
C GLY A 191 14.75 -10.84 10.66
N LYS A 192 15.91 -11.31 10.22
CA LYS A 192 16.29 -11.23 8.80
C LYS A 192 15.35 -12.10 7.94
N PRO A 193 14.69 -11.52 6.92
CA PRO A 193 13.82 -12.27 6.02
C PRO A 193 14.56 -13.42 5.33
N SER A 194 13.89 -14.55 5.20
CA SER A 194 14.35 -15.69 4.42
C SER A 194 13.94 -15.59 2.94
N SER A 195 14.21 -16.63 2.16
CA SER A 195 13.72 -16.78 0.79
C SER A 195 12.20 -16.63 0.68
N ASP A 196 11.44 -16.98 1.72
CA ASP A 196 9.96 -16.91 1.74
C ASP A 196 9.42 -15.48 1.66
N ALA A 197 10.27 -14.47 1.90
CA ALA A 197 9.91 -13.06 1.72
C ALA A 197 9.99 -12.59 0.26
N GLN A 198 10.31 -13.48 -0.68
CA GLN A 198 10.36 -13.21 -2.11
C GLN A 198 9.24 -13.95 -2.85
N ILE A 199 8.82 -13.40 -3.99
CA ILE A 199 7.85 -14.01 -4.90
C ILE A 199 8.60 -14.55 -6.11
N TYR A 200 8.53 -15.85 -6.29
CA TYR A 200 9.22 -16.55 -7.39
C TYR A 200 8.31 -16.80 -8.61
N ASN A 201 7.01 -16.59 -8.46
CA ASN A 201 6.03 -16.77 -9.52
C ASN A 201 5.97 -15.55 -10.45
N SER A 202 5.51 -15.74 -11.67
CA SER A 202 5.42 -14.70 -12.70
C SER A 202 4.40 -13.59 -12.37
N ASN A 203 3.38 -13.88 -11.59
CA ASN A 203 2.35 -12.92 -11.19
C ASN A 203 2.72 -12.25 -9.88
N THR A 204 2.96 -10.95 -9.97
CA THR A 204 3.49 -10.17 -8.86
C THR A 204 2.43 -9.37 -8.10
N TYR A 205 1.30 -9.07 -8.74
CA TYR A 205 0.23 -8.27 -8.14
C TYR A 205 -1.08 -9.04 -8.11
N VAL A 206 -1.72 -9.01 -6.95
CA VAL A 206 -3.10 -9.42 -6.74
C VAL A 206 -3.98 -8.18 -6.90
N LYS A 207 -5.00 -8.26 -7.74
CA LYS A 207 -5.94 -7.18 -8.01
C LYS A 207 -7.37 -7.73 -8.01
N ASN A 208 -7.98 -7.79 -6.84
CA ASN A 208 -9.34 -8.30 -6.67
C ASN A 208 -10.40 -7.19 -6.76
N TYR A 209 -9.98 -5.92 -6.70
CA TYR A 209 -10.86 -4.76 -6.78
C TYR A 209 -10.30 -3.70 -7.71
N THR A 210 -11.21 -3.04 -8.42
CA THR A 210 -10.89 -1.91 -9.30
C THR A 210 -11.43 -0.61 -8.73
N TYR A 211 -10.58 0.40 -8.66
CA TYR A 211 -10.93 1.76 -8.26
C TYR A 211 -11.73 2.44 -9.37
N LEU A 212 -12.95 2.90 -9.08
CA LEU A 212 -13.84 3.54 -10.05
C LEU A 212 -13.78 5.07 -9.97
N GLY A 213 -13.65 5.62 -8.78
CA GLY A 213 -13.57 7.06 -8.54
C GLY A 213 -13.83 7.43 -7.09
N THR A 214 -13.68 8.71 -6.78
CA THR A 214 -14.07 9.30 -5.50
C THR A 214 -15.16 10.32 -5.76
N VAL A 215 -16.28 10.25 -5.05
CA VAL A 215 -17.37 11.21 -5.16
C VAL A 215 -16.86 12.60 -4.76
N GLU A 216 -16.95 13.56 -5.67
CA GLU A 216 -16.52 14.95 -5.44
C GLU A 216 -17.66 15.80 -4.90
N SER A 217 -18.86 15.60 -5.44
CA SER A 217 -20.05 16.33 -5.03
C SER A 217 -21.32 15.56 -5.37
N ILE A 218 -22.45 16.04 -4.89
CA ILE A 218 -23.79 15.60 -5.30
C ILE A 218 -24.44 16.78 -6.06
N ASP A 219 -24.96 16.50 -7.24
CA ASP A 219 -25.63 17.53 -8.03
C ASP A 219 -27.06 17.85 -7.54
N GLU A 220 -27.70 18.83 -8.13
CA GLU A 220 -29.05 19.29 -7.80
C GLU A 220 -30.13 18.20 -8.00
N ASN A 221 -29.84 17.19 -8.80
CA ASN A 221 -30.71 16.03 -9.06
C ASN A 221 -30.40 14.84 -8.15
N GLY A 222 -29.50 15.01 -7.17
CA GLY A 222 -29.08 13.95 -6.25
C GLY A 222 -28.12 12.93 -6.87
N ARG A 223 -27.48 13.23 -7.99
CA ARG A 223 -26.53 12.33 -8.66
C ARG A 223 -25.13 12.52 -8.09
N SER A 224 -24.38 11.42 -7.95
CA SER A 224 -22.97 11.45 -7.56
C SER A 224 -22.12 11.97 -8.70
N VAL A 225 -21.36 13.02 -8.47
CA VAL A 225 -20.44 13.61 -9.46
C VAL A 225 -19.01 13.19 -9.13
N PHE A 226 -18.31 12.59 -10.08
CA PHE A 226 -16.91 12.18 -9.91
C PHE A 226 -16.19 11.94 -11.24
N GLU A 227 -14.85 12.10 -11.19
CA GLU A 227 -13.98 11.75 -12.31
C GLU A 227 -13.78 10.22 -12.37
N GLN A 228 -14.16 9.63 -13.49
CA GLN A 228 -13.99 8.20 -13.74
C GLN A 228 -12.51 7.80 -13.77
N LYS A 229 -12.18 6.72 -13.08
CA LYS A 229 -10.82 6.13 -13.09
C LYS A 229 -10.74 4.82 -13.90
N ASN A 230 -11.81 4.04 -13.91
CA ASN A 230 -11.91 2.80 -14.69
C ASN A 230 -13.34 2.61 -15.20
N LYS A 231 -13.47 1.80 -16.26
CA LYS A 231 -14.77 1.51 -16.92
C LYS A 231 -15.73 0.77 -15.98
N PHE A 232 -16.99 1.19 -16.02
CA PHE A 232 -18.14 0.48 -15.42
C PHE A 232 -19.40 0.73 -16.28
N THR A 233 -20.46 -0.03 -16.02
CA THR A 233 -21.69 0.00 -16.81
C THR A 233 -22.93 0.13 -15.94
N VAL A 234 -24.03 0.58 -16.53
CA VAL A 234 -25.35 0.56 -15.90
C VAL A 234 -25.72 -0.88 -15.55
N GLY A 235 -26.28 -1.08 -14.37
CA GLY A 235 -26.67 -2.38 -13.84
C GLY A 235 -25.61 -3.12 -13.05
N GLU A 236 -24.33 -2.69 -13.09
CA GLU A 236 -23.28 -3.26 -12.26
C GLU A 236 -23.52 -2.95 -10.77
N THR A 237 -23.07 -3.88 -9.92
CA THR A 237 -22.98 -3.68 -8.48
C THR A 237 -21.57 -3.22 -8.14
N ILE A 238 -21.47 -2.11 -7.42
CA ILE A 238 -20.23 -1.54 -6.92
C ILE A 238 -20.25 -1.49 -5.40
N GLU A 239 -19.11 -1.25 -4.79
CA GLU A 239 -18.99 -1.05 -3.35
C GLU A 239 -18.58 0.39 -3.04
N ARG A 240 -19.35 1.05 -2.18
CA ARG A 240 -19.02 2.31 -1.55
C ARG A 240 -18.26 2.06 -0.26
N MET A 241 -17.06 2.58 -0.16
CA MET A 241 -16.19 2.47 1.00
C MET A 241 -16.31 3.72 1.87
N LYS A 242 -16.68 3.56 3.14
CA LYS A 242 -16.76 4.65 4.14
C LYS A 242 -15.56 4.68 5.07
N PRO A 243 -15.19 5.85 5.64
CA PRO A 243 -14.06 5.97 6.57
C PRO A 243 -14.21 5.14 7.84
N ASP A 244 -15.43 4.90 8.32
CA ASP A 244 -15.75 4.17 9.55
C ASP A 244 -15.55 2.64 9.46
N GLY A 245 -15.15 2.13 8.31
CA GLY A 245 -15.00 0.70 8.06
C GLY A 245 -16.22 0.06 7.38
N THR A 246 -17.32 0.78 7.23
CA THR A 246 -18.52 0.26 6.56
C THR A 246 -18.34 0.22 5.05
N ASN A 247 -18.74 -0.89 4.45
CA ASN A 247 -18.83 -1.04 2.99
C ASN A 247 -20.30 -1.23 2.62
N VAL A 248 -20.77 -0.49 1.62
CA VAL A 248 -22.15 -0.56 1.17
C VAL A 248 -22.19 -0.90 -0.31
N SER A 249 -22.90 -1.99 -0.66
CA SER A 249 -23.14 -2.35 -2.05
C SER A 249 -24.17 -1.40 -2.65
N LEU A 250 -23.88 -0.87 -3.82
CA LEU A 250 -24.74 0.02 -4.60
C LEU A 250 -24.87 -0.52 -6.02
N LYS A 251 -26.05 -0.40 -6.59
CA LYS A 251 -26.27 -0.71 -8.00
C LYS A 251 -26.25 0.57 -8.83
N VAL A 252 -25.56 0.55 -9.95
CA VAL A 252 -25.51 1.66 -10.91
C VAL A 252 -26.84 1.67 -11.67
N ILE A 253 -27.66 2.70 -11.47
CA ILE A 253 -28.99 2.84 -12.09
C ILE A 253 -28.90 3.65 -13.38
N GLY A 254 -28.02 4.66 -13.43
CA GLY A 254 -27.84 5.49 -14.62
C GLY A 254 -26.50 6.21 -14.60
N ILE A 255 -25.97 6.42 -15.78
CA ILE A 255 -24.71 7.16 -16.01
C ILE A 255 -25.01 8.29 -16.98
N PHE A 256 -24.54 9.49 -16.70
CA PHE A 256 -24.73 10.68 -17.52
C PHE A 256 -23.38 11.40 -17.69
N ASP A 257 -23.19 12.01 -18.85
CA ASP A 257 -22.04 12.90 -19.10
C ASP A 257 -22.28 14.30 -18.50
N GLU A 258 -21.32 15.21 -18.69
CA GLU A 258 -21.39 16.60 -18.21
C GLU A 258 -22.55 17.40 -18.84
N ASP A 259 -22.96 17.04 -20.04
CA ASP A 259 -24.07 17.66 -20.78
C ASP A 259 -25.43 17.06 -20.37
N GLY A 260 -25.45 16.03 -19.51
CA GLY A 260 -26.65 15.36 -19.04
C GLY A 260 -27.16 14.25 -19.97
N ASN A 261 -26.41 13.86 -20.99
CA ASN A 261 -26.79 12.77 -21.90
C ASN A 261 -26.58 11.42 -21.22
N ALA A 262 -27.56 10.54 -21.31
CA ALA A 262 -27.48 9.20 -20.74
C ALA A 262 -26.49 8.32 -21.52
N GLN A 263 -25.71 7.52 -20.80
CA GLN A 263 -24.76 6.57 -21.32
C GLN A 263 -25.00 5.18 -20.72
N GLU A 264 -24.79 4.11 -21.49
CA GLU A 264 -24.87 2.73 -20.96
C GLU A 264 -23.62 2.33 -20.18
N SER A 265 -22.49 2.99 -20.48
CA SER A 265 -21.22 2.72 -19.81
C SER A 265 -20.39 3.99 -19.71
N ALA A 266 -19.38 3.96 -18.83
CA ALA A 266 -18.34 4.97 -18.69
C ALA A 266 -17.05 4.50 -19.38
N PRO A 267 -16.85 4.73 -20.69
CA PRO A 267 -15.76 4.13 -21.45
C PRO A 267 -14.46 4.94 -21.41
N HIS A 268 -14.53 6.24 -21.09
CA HIS A 268 -13.41 7.16 -21.25
C HIS A 268 -12.78 7.52 -19.89
N PRO A 269 -11.51 7.16 -19.65
CA PRO A 269 -10.84 7.54 -18.40
C PRO A 269 -10.78 9.06 -18.25
N LYS A 270 -10.94 9.52 -17.00
CA LYS A 270 -10.99 10.94 -16.61
C LYS A 270 -12.22 11.72 -17.08
N GLN A 271 -13.24 11.06 -17.56
CA GLN A 271 -14.53 11.70 -17.82
C GLN A 271 -15.20 12.07 -16.48
N MET A 272 -15.71 13.29 -16.37
CA MET A 272 -16.60 13.65 -15.29
C MET A 272 -17.97 13.03 -15.56
N LEU A 273 -18.50 12.37 -14.56
CA LEU A 273 -19.75 11.65 -14.66
C LEU A 273 -20.72 12.08 -13.57
N HIS A 274 -22.01 12.06 -13.94
CA HIS A 274 -23.13 12.17 -13.02
C HIS A 274 -23.81 10.82 -12.93
N VAL A 275 -23.73 10.15 -11.80
CA VAL A 275 -24.16 8.75 -11.65
C VAL A 275 -25.28 8.63 -10.63
N VAL A 276 -26.33 7.89 -10.99
CA VAL A 276 -27.43 7.51 -10.11
C VAL A 276 -27.17 6.12 -9.58
N PHE A 277 -27.22 5.97 -8.27
CA PHE A 277 -27.18 4.68 -7.58
C PHE A 277 -28.54 4.36 -6.93
N ASP A 278 -28.76 3.10 -6.55
CA ASP A 278 -29.93 2.67 -5.77
C ASP A 278 -29.87 3.01 -4.27
N GLY A 279 -28.81 3.71 -3.86
CA GLY A 279 -28.59 4.21 -2.50
C GLY A 279 -27.86 5.54 -2.50
N GLU A 280 -27.75 6.14 -1.32
CA GLU A 280 -27.15 7.44 -1.13
C GLU A 280 -25.60 7.35 -1.16
N THR A 281 -24.97 8.41 -1.64
CA THR A 281 -23.53 8.65 -1.56
C THR A 281 -23.27 10.02 -0.98
N GLU A 282 -22.06 10.22 -0.50
CA GLU A 282 -21.59 11.48 0.09
C GLU A 282 -20.27 11.91 -0.57
N PRO A 283 -19.93 13.21 -0.59
CA PRO A 283 -18.62 13.66 -1.02
C PRO A 283 -17.50 12.94 -0.26
N GLN A 284 -16.46 12.55 -0.97
CA GLN A 284 -15.31 11.75 -0.53
C GLN A 284 -15.56 10.24 -0.37
N ASP A 285 -16.75 9.74 -0.60
CA ASP A 285 -16.98 8.30 -0.73
C ASP A 285 -16.10 7.72 -1.84
N ILE A 286 -15.42 6.64 -1.57
CA ILE A 286 -14.59 5.93 -2.55
C ILE A 286 -15.40 4.78 -3.14
N LEU A 287 -15.45 4.74 -4.46
CA LEU A 287 -16.18 3.73 -5.23
C LEU A 287 -15.20 2.72 -5.80
N ARG A 288 -15.49 1.43 -5.56
CA ARG A 288 -14.70 0.32 -6.07
C ARG A 288 -15.62 -0.82 -6.54
N ARG A 289 -15.11 -1.65 -7.43
CA ARG A 289 -15.79 -2.83 -7.93
C ARG A 289 -14.95 -4.07 -7.68
N GLN A 290 -15.56 -5.14 -7.21
CA GLN A 290 -14.92 -6.44 -7.16
C GLN A 290 -14.73 -6.97 -8.58
N GLU A 291 -13.53 -7.41 -8.92
CA GLU A 291 -13.28 -8.07 -10.18
C GLU A 291 -13.81 -9.51 -10.13
N PRO A 292 -14.35 -10.01 -11.25
CA PRO A 292 -14.70 -11.43 -11.34
C PRO A 292 -13.45 -12.29 -11.07
N ASP A 293 -13.60 -13.39 -10.35
CA ASP A 293 -12.53 -14.36 -10.20
C ASP A 293 -12.04 -14.76 -11.59
N GLU A 294 -10.81 -14.39 -11.95
CA GLU A 294 -10.17 -14.93 -13.13
C GLU A 294 -10.08 -16.45 -12.91
N LYS A 295 -10.90 -17.21 -13.61
CA LYS A 295 -10.81 -18.67 -13.62
C LYS A 295 -9.40 -19.04 -14.03
N GLN A 296 -8.66 -19.62 -13.07
CA GLN A 296 -7.35 -20.21 -13.26
C GLN A 296 -7.36 -21.25 -14.39
#